data_d7e646656ce49562c9c5c87a331fa137
#
_entry.id   d7e646656ce49562c9c5c87a331fa137
#
_cell.length_a   1.000
_cell.length_b   1.000
_cell.length_c   1.000
_cell.angle_alpha   90.00
_cell.angle_beta   90.00
_cell.angle_gamma   90.00
#
_symmetry.space_group_name_H-M   'P 1'
#
loop_
_entity.id
_entity.type
_entity.pdbx_description
1 polymer ?
#
loop_
_entity_poly.entity_id
_entity_poly.type
_entity_poly.pdbx_seq_one_letter_code
_entity_poly.pdbx_strand_id
1 'polypeptide(L)'
;MIHPTAVVAPEATLGANVRVGPYAVIGGGATIGEGAEIAAHAVIEGTVVLGARVKIGYGAIVGAEPQDLKFKPETPTGVLVGDGTVIREYVTIHRATKPEGWTEIGAGCLFMAMSHVAHDCRVGDGVIAINYAGITVHCEICDRATIGGLAGMVPFTRVGTFAYIGGCSKVNRDVPPYMIVEGNLATVRGVNVIGLRRAGVGPADRRALRDAYRIFYRSGLAPAAALERLRR
;
A
#
# COMPACT_ATOMS: atom_id res chain seq x y z
N MET A 1 -5.38 19.92 -17.91
CA MET A 1 -6.08 21.17 -17.48
C MET A 1 -5.72 21.44 -16.03
N ILE A 2 -5.19 22.62 -15.74
CA ILE A 2 -4.80 23.03 -14.37
C ILE A 2 -5.77 24.13 -13.94
N HIS A 3 -6.38 23.97 -12.75
CA HIS A 3 -7.29 24.99 -12.21
C HIS A 3 -6.52 26.27 -11.84
N PRO A 4 -7.06 27.47 -12.07
CA PRO A 4 -6.32 28.73 -11.83
C PRO A 4 -5.91 28.97 -10.37
N THR A 5 -6.58 28.35 -9.40
CA THR A 5 -6.23 28.45 -7.98
C THR A 5 -5.30 27.35 -7.50
N ALA A 6 -4.89 26.42 -8.38
CA ALA A 6 -3.86 25.43 -8.02
C ALA A 6 -2.48 26.11 -7.94
N VAL A 7 -1.67 25.67 -6.99
CA VAL A 7 -0.27 26.11 -6.84
C VAL A 7 0.61 25.01 -7.38
N VAL A 8 1.24 25.23 -8.52
CA VAL A 8 2.15 24.28 -9.15
C VAL A 8 3.51 24.94 -9.26
N ALA A 9 4.53 24.35 -8.64
CA ALA A 9 5.90 24.87 -8.72
C ALA A 9 6.42 24.80 -10.18
N PRO A 10 7.18 25.78 -10.63
CA PRO A 10 7.70 25.82 -12.01
C PRO A 10 8.58 24.62 -12.37
N GLU A 11 9.24 24.03 -11.38
CA GLU A 11 10.15 22.88 -11.53
C GLU A 11 9.40 21.55 -11.63
N ALA A 12 8.10 21.52 -11.31
CA ALA A 12 7.28 20.30 -11.41
C ALA A 12 7.13 19.88 -12.87
N THR A 13 7.31 18.58 -13.12
CA THR A 13 7.12 18.01 -14.46
C THR A 13 5.72 17.36 -14.55
N LEU A 14 4.89 17.85 -15.45
CA LEU A 14 3.54 17.31 -15.68
C LEU A 14 3.47 16.67 -17.08
N GLY A 15 3.04 15.41 -17.11
CA GLY A 15 2.78 14.68 -18.36
C GLY A 15 1.56 15.21 -19.13
N ALA A 16 1.34 14.63 -20.30
CA ALA A 16 0.19 14.98 -21.13
C ALA A 16 -1.14 14.71 -20.41
N ASN A 17 -2.16 15.52 -20.66
CA ASN A 17 -3.54 15.33 -20.16
C ASN A 17 -3.70 15.30 -18.63
N VAL A 18 -2.72 15.76 -17.87
CA VAL A 18 -2.84 15.90 -16.40
C VAL A 18 -3.92 16.91 -16.05
N ARG A 19 -4.75 16.56 -15.07
CA ARG A 19 -5.79 17.41 -14.49
C ARG A 19 -5.45 17.75 -13.05
N VAL A 20 -5.49 19.03 -12.71
CA VAL A 20 -5.20 19.54 -11.35
C VAL A 20 -6.39 20.38 -10.90
N GLY A 21 -6.99 19.98 -9.80
CA GLY A 21 -8.16 20.62 -9.18
C GLY A 21 -7.83 21.90 -8.41
N PRO A 22 -8.84 22.63 -7.96
CA PRO A 22 -8.67 23.87 -7.22
C PRO A 22 -7.92 23.67 -5.91
N TYR A 23 -7.06 24.63 -5.59
CA TYR A 23 -6.27 24.66 -4.34
C TYR A 23 -5.38 23.45 -4.12
N ALA A 24 -5.13 22.62 -5.14
CA ALA A 24 -4.11 21.59 -5.07
C ALA A 24 -2.71 22.25 -5.07
N VAL A 25 -1.77 21.65 -4.33
CA VAL A 25 -0.38 22.11 -4.23
C VAL A 25 0.54 21.03 -4.78
N ILE A 26 1.39 21.40 -5.74
CA ILE A 26 2.38 20.48 -6.35
C ILE A 26 3.76 21.12 -6.23
N GLY A 27 4.64 20.48 -5.44
CA GLY A 27 6.00 20.93 -5.21
C GLY A 27 6.94 20.67 -6.40
N GLY A 28 8.09 21.36 -6.41
CA GLY A 28 9.04 21.33 -7.54
C GLY A 28 9.72 19.98 -7.79
N GLY A 29 9.79 19.10 -6.79
CA GLY A 29 10.35 17.75 -6.94
C GLY A 29 9.36 16.73 -7.53
N ALA A 30 8.16 17.14 -7.95
CA ALA A 30 7.13 16.24 -8.45
C ALA A 30 7.29 15.98 -9.95
N THR A 31 7.20 14.69 -10.32
CA THR A 31 7.03 14.22 -11.71
C THR A 31 5.71 13.47 -11.80
N ILE A 32 4.77 14.00 -12.57
CA ILE A 32 3.41 13.49 -12.68
C ILE A 32 3.19 12.86 -14.05
N GLY A 33 2.85 11.57 -14.09
CA GLY A 33 2.64 10.81 -15.32
C GLY A 33 1.40 11.24 -16.11
N GLU A 34 1.35 10.81 -17.37
CA GLU A 34 0.26 11.12 -18.30
C GLU A 34 -1.12 10.75 -17.74
N GLY A 35 -2.11 11.62 -17.96
CA GLY A 35 -3.51 11.39 -17.61
C GLY A 35 -3.79 11.29 -16.11
N ALA A 36 -2.85 11.67 -15.25
CA ALA A 36 -3.08 11.72 -13.82
C ALA A 36 -4.13 12.79 -13.45
N GLU A 37 -4.86 12.53 -12.38
CA GLU A 37 -5.93 13.39 -11.85
C GLU A 37 -5.62 13.75 -10.40
N ILE A 38 -5.41 15.01 -10.13
CA ILE A 38 -5.14 15.55 -8.79
C ILE A 38 -6.37 16.35 -8.35
N ALA A 39 -7.07 15.87 -7.34
CA ALA A 39 -8.29 16.51 -6.84
C ALA A 39 -8.00 17.80 -6.05
N ALA A 40 -9.07 18.53 -5.71
CA ALA A 40 -8.94 19.75 -4.92
C ALA A 40 -8.28 19.51 -3.56
N HIS A 41 -7.46 20.47 -3.12
CA HIS A 41 -6.74 20.47 -1.85
C HIS A 41 -5.75 19.31 -1.65
N ALA A 42 -5.45 18.52 -2.67
CA ALA A 42 -4.40 17.52 -2.59
C ALA A 42 -3.02 18.20 -2.52
N VAL A 43 -2.10 17.61 -1.77
CA VAL A 43 -0.73 18.11 -1.62
C VAL A 43 0.26 17.04 -2.09
N ILE A 44 1.12 17.43 -3.01
CA ILE A 44 2.24 16.60 -3.48
C ILE A 44 3.51 17.39 -3.19
N GLU A 45 4.33 16.89 -2.26
CA GLU A 45 5.53 17.60 -1.81
C GLU A 45 6.77 16.70 -1.74
N GLY A 46 7.95 17.31 -1.71
CA GLY A 46 9.20 16.57 -1.79
C GLY A 46 9.41 15.95 -3.18
N THR A 47 10.24 14.93 -3.26
CA THR A 47 10.48 14.18 -4.50
C THR A 47 9.40 13.11 -4.66
N VAL A 48 8.49 13.30 -5.61
CA VAL A 48 7.38 12.36 -5.87
C VAL A 48 7.32 12.02 -7.34
N VAL A 49 7.27 10.73 -7.65
CA VAL A 49 7.04 10.25 -9.01
C VAL A 49 5.69 9.51 -9.04
N LEU A 50 4.72 10.07 -9.76
CA LEU A 50 3.44 9.42 -10.02
C LEU A 50 3.44 8.84 -11.44
N GLY A 51 3.08 7.58 -11.57
CA GLY A 51 2.88 6.91 -12.84
C GLY A 51 1.68 7.45 -13.63
N ALA A 52 1.43 6.88 -14.80
CA ALA A 52 0.33 7.27 -15.66
C ALA A 52 -1.04 6.97 -15.01
N ARG A 53 -2.03 7.81 -15.26
CA ARG A 53 -3.43 7.64 -14.82
C ARG A 53 -3.62 7.45 -13.30
N VAL A 54 -2.65 7.86 -12.50
CA VAL A 54 -2.79 7.90 -11.02
C VAL A 54 -3.87 8.91 -10.65
N LYS A 55 -4.69 8.57 -9.65
CA LYS A 55 -5.73 9.47 -9.14
C LYS A 55 -5.46 9.80 -7.68
N ILE A 56 -5.32 11.10 -7.40
CA ILE A 56 -5.12 11.64 -6.05
C ILE A 56 -6.41 12.30 -5.60
N GLY A 57 -6.98 11.82 -4.51
CA GLY A 57 -8.25 12.28 -3.93
C GLY A 57 -8.14 13.59 -3.17
N TYR A 58 -9.29 14.11 -2.76
CA TYR A 58 -9.40 15.39 -2.04
C TYR A 58 -8.59 15.36 -0.73
N GLY A 59 -7.76 16.38 -0.52
CA GLY A 59 -6.96 16.52 0.69
C GLY A 59 -5.95 15.40 0.96
N ALA A 60 -5.68 14.53 -0.01
CA ALA A 60 -4.64 13.54 0.12
C ALA A 60 -3.26 14.19 0.10
N ILE A 61 -2.30 13.65 0.87
CA ILE A 61 -0.94 14.17 1.00
C ILE A 61 0.04 13.08 0.61
N VAL A 62 0.85 13.34 -0.41
CA VAL A 62 1.86 12.40 -0.91
C VAL A 62 3.23 13.06 -0.90
N GLY A 63 4.19 12.41 -0.27
CA GLY A 63 5.58 12.86 -0.20
C GLY A 63 5.92 13.70 1.03
N ALA A 64 4.99 13.85 1.98
CA ALA A 64 5.27 14.53 3.25
C ALA A 64 6.47 13.92 3.99
N GLU A 65 7.08 14.71 4.84
CA GLU A 65 8.19 14.28 5.67
C GLU A 65 7.84 13.07 6.54
N PRO A 66 8.80 12.15 6.71
CA PRO A 66 8.65 11.03 7.63
C PRO A 66 8.32 11.48 9.05
N GLN A 67 7.45 10.74 9.73
CA GLN A 67 7.19 10.94 11.15
C GLN A 67 8.29 10.29 12.00
N ASP A 68 9.54 10.69 11.74
CA ASP A 68 10.73 10.23 12.48
C ASP A 68 11.48 11.44 13.03
N LEU A 69 11.62 11.50 14.36
CA LEU A 69 12.32 12.59 15.06
C LEU A 69 13.79 12.73 14.66
N LYS A 70 14.38 11.72 14.04
CA LYS A 70 15.77 11.73 13.56
C LYS A 70 15.89 12.18 12.11
N PHE A 71 14.77 12.33 11.41
CA PHE A 71 14.78 12.72 10.00
C PHE A 71 15.31 14.15 9.84
N LYS A 72 16.11 14.35 8.81
CA LYS A 72 16.62 15.66 8.42
C LYS A 72 15.95 16.09 7.12
N PRO A 73 15.22 17.20 7.09
CA PRO A 73 14.44 17.67 5.93
C PRO A 73 15.22 17.73 4.63
N GLU A 74 16.53 18.04 4.70
CA GLU A 74 17.44 18.10 3.56
C GLU A 74 17.83 16.74 2.97
N THR A 75 17.46 15.62 3.62
CA THR A 75 17.78 14.27 3.13
C THR A 75 17.04 13.99 1.82
N PRO A 76 17.75 13.68 0.71
CA PRO A 76 17.12 13.41 -0.58
C PRO A 76 16.40 12.05 -0.55
N THR A 77 15.09 12.07 -0.39
CA THR A 77 14.24 10.89 -0.33
C THR A 77 12.94 11.12 -1.09
N GLY A 78 12.26 10.05 -1.48
CA GLY A 78 11.07 10.21 -2.31
C GLY A 78 9.95 9.21 -2.07
N VAL A 79 8.89 9.41 -2.87
CA VAL A 79 7.76 8.49 -3.02
C VAL A 79 7.59 8.15 -4.49
N LEU A 80 7.49 6.85 -4.79
CA LEU A 80 7.16 6.34 -6.12
C LEU A 80 5.76 5.71 -6.08
N VAL A 81 4.89 6.06 -7.04
CA VAL A 81 3.54 5.50 -7.17
C VAL A 81 3.36 4.96 -8.59
N GLY A 82 3.06 3.68 -8.71
CA GLY A 82 2.84 2.99 -9.98
C GLY A 82 1.53 3.38 -10.67
N ASP A 83 1.47 3.04 -11.97
CA ASP A 83 0.38 3.40 -12.89
C ASP A 83 -1.00 2.98 -12.37
N GLY A 84 -2.00 3.82 -12.64
CA GLY A 84 -3.41 3.52 -12.38
C GLY A 84 -3.77 3.38 -10.89
N THR A 85 -2.86 3.66 -9.99
CA THR A 85 -3.14 3.63 -8.55
C THR A 85 -4.09 4.76 -8.16
N VAL A 86 -5.05 4.43 -7.29
CA VAL A 86 -6.07 5.35 -6.78
C VAL A 86 -5.82 5.61 -5.30
N ILE A 87 -5.53 6.84 -4.96
CA ILE A 87 -5.32 7.36 -3.61
C ILE A 87 -6.53 8.23 -3.27
N ARG A 88 -7.38 7.77 -2.33
CA ARG A 88 -8.64 8.43 -1.99
C ARG A 88 -8.44 9.59 -1.01
N GLU A 89 -9.54 10.09 -0.50
CA GLU A 89 -9.60 11.30 0.32
C GLU A 89 -8.76 11.18 1.59
N TYR A 90 -7.97 12.21 1.87
CA TYR A 90 -7.16 12.35 3.10
C TYR A 90 -6.20 11.19 3.38
N VAL A 91 -5.84 10.44 2.36
CA VAL A 91 -4.76 9.44 2.48
C VAL A 91 -3.43 10.17 2.64
N THR A 92 -2.55 9.61 3.47
CA THR A 92 -1.18 10.15 3.64
C THR A 92 -0.15 9.09 3.27
N ILE A 93 0.84 9.48 2.46
CA ILE A 93 1.99 8.62 2.07
C ILE A 93 3.25 9.43 2.31
N HIS A 94 4.10 8.98 3.23
CA HIS A 94 5.32 9.67 3.61
C HIS A 94 6.53 9.19 2.79
N ARG A 95 7.44 10.12 2.48
CA ARG A 95 8.72 9.81 1.82
C ARG A 95 9.64 9.00 2.74
N ALA A 96 10.65 8.34 2.16
CA ALA A 96 11.60 7.51 2.89
C ALA A 96 12.52 8.33 3.81
N THR A 97 13.31 7.65 4.65
CA THR A 97 14.23 8.28 5.62
C THR A 97 15.70 8.21 5.20
N LYS A 98 16.09 7.19 4.45
CA LYS A 98 17.49 6.98 4.06
C LYS A 98 17.83 7.80 2.81
N PRO A 99 19.02 8.39 2.70
CA PRO A 99 19.47 9.04 1.47
C PRO A 99 19.22 8.15 0.24
N GLU A 100 18.69 8.74 -0.83
CA GLU A 100 18.29 8.07 -2.07
C GLU A 100 17.18 7.00 -1.88
N GLY A 101 16.59 6.90 -0.68
CA GLY A 101 15.52 5.95 -0.35
C GLY A 101 14.15 6.36 -0.91
N TRP A 102 13.30 5.36 -1.13
CA TRP A 102 11.96 5.54 -1.64
C TRP A 102 10.94 4.79 -0.78
N THR A 103 9.79 5.41 -0.56
CA THR A 103 8.56 4.70 -0.23
C THR A 103 7.91 4.32 -1.54
N GLU A 104 7.73 3.03 -1.79
CA GLU A 104 7.33 2.50 -3.10
C GLU A 104 5.92 1.95 -3.05
N ILE A 105 5.08 2.40 -3.98
CA ILE A 105 3.71 1.94 -4.19
C ILE A 105 3.59 1.38 -5.60
N GLY A 106 3.14 0.15 -5.73
CA GLY A 106 2.93 -0.54 -7.00
C GLY A 106 1.77 0.02 -7.83
N ALA A 107 1.54 -0.60 -8.97
CA ALA A 107 0.49 -0.21 -9.91
C ALA A 107 -0.89 -0.76 -9.48
N GLY A 108 -1.95 -0.07 -9.90
CA GLY A 108 -3.33 -0.54 -9.72
C GLY A 108 -3.79 -0.69 -8.27
N CYS A 109 -3.12 -0.06 -7.32
CA CYS A 109 -3.49 -0.08 -5.91
C CYS A 109 -4.72 0.80 -5.63
N LEU A 110 -5.42 0.49 -4.54
CA LEU A 110 -6.51 1.32 -4.02
C LEU A 110 -6.26 1.63 -2.54
N PHE A 111 -5.98 2.88 -2.25
CA PHE A 111 -5.92 3.40 -0.89
C PHE A 111 -7.22 4.14 -0.60
N MET A 112 -8.08 3.54 0.23
CA MET A 112 -9.37 4.14 0.62
C MET A 112 -9.15 5.26 1.64
N ALA A 113 -10.18 6.07 1.84
CA ALA A 113 -10.09 7.29 2.62
C ALA A 113 -9.43 7.12 3.99
N MET A 114 -8.55 8.08 4.32
CA MET A 114 -7.84 8.17 5.59
C MET A 114 -6.91 6.98 5.89
N SER A 115 -6.57 6.15 4.90
CA SER A 115 -5.50 5.17 5.09
C SER A 115 -4.12 5.85 5.09
N HIS A 116 -3.14 5.20 5.69
CA HIS A 116 -1.79 5.75 5.88
C HIS A 116 -0.73 4.76 5.43
N VAL A 117 0.27 5.26 4.70
CA VAL A 117 1.51 4.54 4.41
C VAL A 117 2.67 5.35 4.99
N ALA A 118 3.32 4.77 6.00
CA ALA A 118 4.49 5.37 6.61
C ALA A 118 5.73 5.24 5.69
N HIS A 119 6.81 5.86 6.12
CA HIS A 119 8.07 5.92 5.38
C HIS A 119 8.73 4.54 5.18
N ASP A 120 9.54 4.42 4.14
CA ASP A 120 10.34 3.23 3.81
C ASP A 120 9.52 1.95 3.58
N CYS A 121 8.22 2.08 3.28
CA CYS A 121 7.37 0.95 2.93
C CYS A 121 7.52 0.57 1.46
N ARG A 122 7.34 -0.73 1.18
CA ARG A 122 7.20 -1.28 -0.16
C ARG A 122 5.84 -1.95 -0.31
N VAL A 123 5.03 -1.43 -1.22
CA VAL A 123 3.69 -1.93 -1.50
C VAL A 123 3.65 -2.42 -2.94
N GLY A 124 3.35 -3.69 -3.16
CA GLY A 124 3.24 -4.33 -4.46
C GLY A 124 2.00 -3.93 -5.25
N ASP A 125 1.79 -4.57 -6.38
CA ASP A 125 0.72 -4.25 -7.31
C ASP A 125 -0.67 -4.70 -6.81
N GLY A 126 -1.70 -3.92 -7.12
CA GLY A 126 -3.09 -4.27 -6.84
C GLY A 126 -3.44 -4.40 -5.36
N VAL A 127 -2.66 -3.83 -4.47
CA VAL A 127 -2.94 -3.81 -3.02
C VAL A 127 -4.13 -2.91 -2.72
N ILE A 128 -4.97 -3.35 -1.78
CA ILE A 128 -6.11 -2.56 -1.28
C ILE A 128 -5.90 -2.26 0.20
N ALA A 129 -5.80 -0.97 0.54
CA ALA A 129 -5.85 -0.49 1.92
C ALA A 129 -7.23 0.13 2.16
N ILE A 130 -8.01 -0.50 3.03
CA ILE A 130 -9.37 -0.05 3.34
C ILE A 130 -9.32 1.14 4.30
N ASN A 131 -10.41 1.88 4.43
CA ASN A 131 -10.49 3.10 5.24
C ASN A 131 -9.78 2.97 6.59
N TYR A 132 -8.96 3.98 6.93
CA TYR A 132 -8.18 4.04 8.17
C TYR A 132 -7.16 2.90 8.35
N ALA A 133 -6.84 2.13 7.34
CA ALA A 133 -5.77 1.14 7.43
C ALA A 133 -4.43 1.83 7.63
N GLY A 134 -3.63 1.37 8.60
CA GLY A 134 -2.31 1.91 8.93
C GLY A 134 -1.20 0.94 8.54
N ILE A 135 -0.43 1.28 7.51
CA ILE A 135 0.80 0.58 7.12
C ILE A 135 1.96 1.33 7.77
N THR A 136 2.53 0.71 8.81
CA THR A 136 3.62 1.32 9.57
C THR A 136 4.97 1.22 8.86
N VAL A 137 5.99 1.86 9.42
CA VAL A 137 7.31 2.02 8.82
C VAL A 137 7.98 0.70 8.42
N HIS A 138 8.70 0.70 7.30
CA HIS A 138 9.48 -0.42 6.78
C HIS A 138 8.67 -1.70 6.50
N CYS A 139 7.35 -1.60 6.32
CA CYS A 139 6.53 -2.76 5.96
C CYS A 139 6.66 -3.12 4.48
N GLU A 140 6.59 -4.43 4.21
CA GLU A 140 6.52 -4.98 2.86
C GLU A 140 5.14 -5.61 2.63
N ILE A 141 4.34 -5.02 1.76
CA ILE A 141 3.01 -5.52 1.39
C ILE A 141 3.10 -6.11 -0.01
N CYS A 142 3.00 -7.42 -0.13
CA CYS A 142 3.08 -8.10 -1.43
C CYS A 142 1.79 -7.92 -2.24
N ASP A 143 1.88 -8.25 -3.54
CA ASP A 143 0.84 -8.03 -4.52
C ASP A 143 -0.54 -8.55 -4.09
N ARG A 144 -1.56 -7.76 -4.43
CA ARG A 144 -2.98 -8.09 -4.23
C ARG A 144 -3.37 -8.43 -2.78
N ALA A 145 -2.55 -8.04 -1.81
CA ALA A 145 -2.94 -8.11 -0.41
C ALA A 145 -4.03 -7.07 -0.12
N THR A 146 -4.86 -7.36 0.88
CA THR A 146 -5.89 -6.44 1.35
C THR A 146 -5.71 -6.18 2.84
N ILE A 147 -5.59 -4.90 3.19
CA ILE A 147 -5.50 -4.44 4.58
C ILE A 147 -6.88 -3.93 4.99
N GLY A 148 -7.51 -4.62 5.93
CA GLY A 148 -8.86 -4.30 6.42
C GLY A 148 -8.95 -2.92 7.08
N GLY A 149 -10.14 -2.36 7.10
CA GLY A 149 -10.38 -1.04 7.72
C GLY A 149 -9.99 -1.03 9.19
N LEU A 150 -9.37 0.08 9.64
CA LEU A 150 -8.89 0.24 11.02
C LEU A 150 -7.85 -0.82 11.45
N ALA A 151 -7.33 -1.61 10.54
CA ALA A 151 -6.24 -2.54 10.84
C ALA A 151 -4.90 -1.80 10.88
N GLY A 152 -4.04 -2.23 11.80
CA GLY A 152 -2.67 -1.72 11.92
C GLY A 152 -1.68 -2.86 12.11
N MET A 153 -0.43 -2.60 11.79
CA MET A 153 0.65 -3.59 11.89
C MET A 153 1.88 -3.00 12.57
N VAL A 154 2.71 -3.84 13.17
CA VAL A 154 3.98 -3.38 13.72
C VAL A 154 5.00 -3.10 12.61
N PRO A 155 6.01 -2.25 12.86
CA PRO A 155 7.12 -2.02 11.91
C PRO A 155 7.76 -3.31 11.40
N PHE A 156 8.28 -3.27 10.17
CA PHE A 156 8.97 -4.39 9.50
C PHE A 156 8.10 -5.62 9.22
N THR A 157 6.78 -5.50 9.35
CA THR A 157 5.86 -6.60 9.00
C THR A 157 5.85 -6.86 7.50
N ARG A 158 5.94 -8.13 7.11
CA ARG A 158 5.71 -8.57 5.75
C ARG A 158 4.31 -9.17 5.62
N VAL A 159 3.53 -8.70 4.63
CA VAL A 159 2.21 -9.22 4.29
C VAL A 159 2.28 -9.93 2.94
N GLY A 160 2.04 -11.23 2.92
CA GLY A 160 2.19 -12.06 1.71
C GLY A 160 1.12 -11.79 0.66
N THR A 161 1.43 -12.20 -0.58
CA THR A 161 0.57 -12.06 -1.76
C THR A 161 -0.83 -12.63 -1.49
N PHE A 162 -1.87 -11.89 -1.93
CA PHE A 162 -3.28 -12.24 -1.68
C PHE A 162 -3.67 -12.44 -0.21
N ALA A 163 -2.86 -12.06 0.74
CA ALA A 163 -3.27 -12.08 2.14
C ALA A 163 -4.42 -11.10 2.39
N TYR A 164 -5.26 -11.41 3.34
CA TYR A 164 -6.36 -10.54 3.78
C TYR A 164 -6.25 -10.31 5.28
N ILE A 165 -6.06 -9.07 5.68
CA ILE A 165 -6.09 -8.67 7.09
C ILE A 165 -7.51 -8.20 7.39
N GLY A 166 -8.18 -8.84 8.36
CA GLY A 166 -9.52 -8.45 8.81
C GLY A 166 -9.53 -7.05 9.43
N GLY A 167 -10.69 -6.38 9.37
CA GLY A 167 -10.85 -5.05 9.98
C GLY A 167 -10.55 -5.05 11.49
N CYS A 168 -10.11 -3.92 12.01
CA CYS A 168 -9.76 -3.72 13.43
C CYS A 168 -8.68 -4.70 13.97
N SER A 169 -7.90 -5.30 13.09
CA SER A 169 -6.86 -6.26 13.48
C SER A 169 -5.55 -5.56 13.86
N LYS A 170 -4.89 -6.08 14.90
CA LYS A 170 -3.52 -5.72 15.26
C LYS A 170 -2.56 -6.83 14.81
N VAL A 171 -1.81 -6.56 13.75
CA VAL A 171 -0.83 -7.48 13.17
C VAL A 171 0.52 -7.26 13.83
N ASN A 172 1.09 -8.28 14.47
CA ASN A 172 2.37 -8.22 15.18
C ASN A 172 3.38 -9.27 14.70
N ARG A 173 3.11 -9.92 13.58
CA ARG A 173 3.97 -10.91 12.91
C ARG A 173 3.70 -10.87 11.42
N ASP A 174 4.60 -11.43 10.64
CA ASP A 174 4.39 -11.61 9.20
C ASP A 174 3.10 -12.37 8.90
N VAL A 175 2.45 -11.95 7.84
CA VAL A 175 1.20 -12.54 7.36
C VAL A 175 1.49 -13.48 6.19
N PRO A 176 1.20 -14.77 6.31
CA PRO A 176 1.45 -15.72 5.23
C PRO A 176 0.64 -15.39 3.97
N PRO A 177 1.20 -15.67 2.78
CA PRO A 177 0.47 -15.46 1.52
C PRO A 177 -0.81 -16.27 1.47
N TYR A 178 -1.82 -15.74 0.80
CA TYR A 178 -3.14 -16.35 0.55
C TYR A 178 -4.01 -16.56 1.79
N MET A 179 -3.57 -16.16 2.97
CA MET A 179 -4.29 -16.40 4.22
C MET A 179 -5.14 -15.19 4.65
N ILE A 180 -6.18 -15.49 5.40
CA ILE A 180 -6.93 -14.51 6.19
C ILE A 180 -6.32 -14.50 7.58
N VAL A 181 -5.98 -13.30 8.08
CA VAL A 181 -5.62 -13.08 9.48
C VAL A 181 -6.57 -12.08 10.11
N GLU A 182 -6.93 -12.28 11.35
CA GLU A 182 -7.90 -11.43 12.05
C GLU A 182 -7.71 -11.47 13.56
N GLY A 183 -8.03 -10.36 14.20
CA GLY A 183 -8.10 -10.20 15.66
C GLY A 183 -7.02 -9.29 16.23
N ASN A 184 -7.10 -9.06 17.54
CA ASN A 184 -6.12 -8.32 18.33
C ASN A 184 -5.58 -9.23 19.47
N LEU A 185 -4.47 -9.91 19.29
CA LEU A 185 -3.52 -9.98 18.16
C LEU A 185 -4.07 -10.81 16.98
N ALA A 186 -3.68 -10.45 15.76
CA ALA A 186 -4.13 -11.16 14.58
C ALA A 186 -3.57 -12.59 14.50
N THR A 187 -4.43 -13.54 14.16
CA THR A 187 -4.07 -14.94 13.96
C THR A 187 -4.64 -15.46 12.63
N VAL A 188 -4.00 -16.48 12.07
CA VAL A 188 -4.45 -17.10 10.80
C VAL A 188 -5.79 -17.79 11.03
N ARG A 189 -6.81 -17.39 10.26
CA ARG A 189 -8.20 -17.92 10.32
C ARG A 189 -8.47 -18.95 9.23
N GLY A 190 -7.86 -18.79 8.07
CA GLY A 190 -8.09 -19.66 6.92
C GLY A 190 -7.47 -19.11 5.64
N VAL A 191 -7.84 -19.71 4.53
CA VAL A 191 -7.43 -19.28 3.18
C VAL A 191 -8.36 -18.19 2.66
N ASN A 192 -7.83 -17.18 2.01
CA ASN A 192 -8.59 -16.11 1.34
C ASN A 192 -9.29 -16.62 0.06
N VAL A 193 -10.19 -17.59 0.20
CA VAL A 193 -10.87 -18.25 -0.92
C VAL A 193 -11.66 -17.25 -1.77
N ILE A 194 -12.26 -16.24 -1.15
CA ILE A 194 -13.08 -15.25 -1.86
C ILE A 194 -12.18 -14.36 -2.74
N GLY A 195 -11.11 -13.83 -2.18
CA GLY A 195 -10.14 -13.01 -2.93
C GLY A 195 -9.53 -13.78 -4.09
N LEU A 196 -9.09 -15.00 -3.85
CA LEU A 196 -8.52 -15.89 -4.87
C LEU A 196 -9.52 -16.20 -6.00
N ARG A 197 -10.81 -16.47 -5.67
CA ARG A 197 -11.85 -16.69 -6.66
C ARG A 197 -12.10 -15.45 -7.54
N ARG A 198 -12.16 -14.26 -6.92
CA ARG A 198 -12.34 -13.00 -7.65
C ARG A 198 -11.18 -12.70 -8.60
N ALA A 199 -9.98 -13.16 -8.24
CA ALA A 199 -8.78 -13.04 -9.05
C ALA A 199 -8.64 -14.13 -10.13
N GLY A 200 -9.63 -15.03 -10.27
CA GLY A 200 -9.61 -16.07 -11.29
C GLY A 200 -8.79 -17.31 -10.94
N VAL A 201 -8.29 -17.45 -9.70
CA VAL A 201 -7.56 -18.66 -9.27
C VAL A 201 -8.47 -19.88 -9.34
N GLY A 202 -8.01 -20.93 -9.99
CA GLY A 202 -8.79 -22.14 -10.30
C GLY A 202 -9.25 -22.91 -9.05
N PRO A 203 -10.30 -23.76 -9.18
CA PRO A 203 -10.79 -24.56 -8.05
C PRO A 203 -9.74 -25.54 -7.50
N ALA A 204 -8.88 -26.09 -8.37
CA ALA A 204 -7.82 -27.02 -7.98
C ALA A 204 -6.78 -26.35 -7.08
N ASP A 205 -6.28 -25.18 -7.49
CA ASP A 205 -5.29 -24.43 -6.72
C ASP A 205 -5.84 -23.97 -5.37
N ARG A 206 -7.11 -23.49 -5.36
CA ARG A 206 -7.77 -23.12 -4.11
C ARG A 206 -7.97 -24.32 -3.18
N ARG A 207 -8.12 -25.54 -3.73
CA ARG A 207 -8.19 -26.79 -2.93
C ARG A 207 -6.82 -27.09 -2.35
N ALA A 208 -5.76 -27.06 -3.17
CA ALA A 208 -4.39 -27.27 -2.73
C ALA A 208 -3.99 -26.31 -1.59
N LEU A 209 -4.32 -25.02 -1.72
CA LEU A 209 -4.09 -24.05 -0.64
C LEU A 209 -4.86 -24.39 0.66
N ARG A 210 -6.09 -24.88 0.58
CA ARG A 210 -6.85 -25.31 1.75
C ARG A 210 -6.24 -26.56 2.40
N ASP A 211 -5.74 -27.47 1.60
CA ASP A 211 -5.09 -28.67 2.12
C ASP A 211 -3.76 -28.31 2.80
N ALA A 212 -2.98 -27.40 2.18
CA ALA A 212 -1.78 -26.84 2.80
C ALA A 212 -2.11 -26.14 4.14
N TYR A 213 -3.16 -25.31 4.19
CA TYR A 213 -3.62 -24.70 5.44
C TYR A 213 -3.95 -25.75 6.51
N ARG A 214 -4.68 -26.82 6.15
CA ARG A 214 -5.03 -27.88 7.10
C ARG A 214 -3.79 -28.59 7.64
N ILE A 215 -2.82 -28.89 6.75
CA ILE A 215 -1.56 -29.53 7.15
C ILE A 215 -0.79 -28.62 8.10
N PHE A 216 -0.64 -27.34 7.77
CA PHE A 216 0.21 -26.45 8.54
C PHE A 216 -0.42 -25.97 9.86
N TYR A 217 -1.72 -25.63 9.83
CA TYR A 217 -2.38 -24.99 10.96
C TYR A 217 -3.37 -25.85 11.73
N ARG A 218 -3.75 -27.04 11.21
CA ARG A 218 -4.80 -27.87 11.81
C ARG A 218 -4.41 -29.32 12.06
N SER A 219 -3.21 -29.75 11.69
CA SER A 219 -2.77 -31.13 11.86
C SER A 219 -2.18 -31.44 13.24
N GLY A 220 -1.86 -30.42 14.03
CA GLY A 220 -1.11 -30.60 15.28
C GLY A 220 0.39 -30.93 15.10
N LEU A 221 0.87 -30.98 13.86
CA LEU A 221 2.29 -31.21 13.59
C LEU A 221 3.14 -29.99 13.99
N ALA A 222 4.38 -30.25 14.44
CA ALA A 222 5.37 -29.18 14.56
C ALA A 222 5.65 -28.52 13.18
N PRO A 223 5.94 -27.21 13.11
CA PRO A 223 6.10 -26.51 11.83
C PRO A 223 7.05 -27.17 10.85
N ALA A 224 8.20 -27.69 11.31
CA ALA A 224 9.16 -28.41 10.46
C ALA A 224 8.54 -29.66 9.82
N ALA A 225 7.83 -30.48 10.60
CA ALA A 225 7.16 -31.68 10.12
C ALA A 225 5.99 -31.36 9.16
N ALA A 226 5.25 -30.27 9.42
CA ALA A 226 4.20 -29.80 8.53
C ALA A 226 4.78 -29.36 7.17
N LEU A 227 5.90 -28.62 7.15
CA LEU A 227 6.60 -28.23 5.94
C LEU A 227 7.13 -29.42 5.15
N GLU A 228 7.71 -30.40 5.83
CA GLU A 228 8.17 -31.66 5.20
C GLU A 228 7.01 -32.40 4.51
N ARG A 229 5.85 -32.48 5.17
CA ARG A 229 4.65 -33.08 4.60
C ARG A 229 4.08 -32.32 3.40
N LEU A 230 4.25 -30.99 3.35
CA LEU A 230 3.82 -30.17 2.22
C LEU A 230 4.74 -30.30 0.98
N ARG A 231 5.99 -30.75 1.17
CA ARG A 231 6.94 -30.98 0.07
C ARG A 231 6.74 -32.31 -0.66
N ARG A 232 6.00 -33.24 -0.06
CA ARG A 232 5.64 -34.57 -0.64
C ARG A 232 4.35 -34.46 -1.44
#